data_fc794205fa0a5f5cf5c7b84e1afdbac8
#
_entry.id   fc794205fa0a5f5cf5c7b84e1afdbac8
#
_cell.length_a   1.000
_cell.length_b   1.000
_cell.length_c   1.000
_cell.angle_alpha   90.00
_cell.angle_beta   90.00
_cell.angle_gamma   90.00
#
_symmetry.space_group_name_H-M   'P 1'
#
loop_
_entity.id
_entity.type
_entity.pdbx_description
1 polymer ?
#
loop_
_entity_poly.entity_id
_entity_poly.type
_entity_poly.pdbx_seq_one_letter_code
_entity_poly.pdbx_strand_id
1 'polypeptide(L)'
;MRATPLTPSQWKNRLEAVNNHFSFHANFFANTFMHFVFPSYASAVMYTPRCLEVPQTLKDLPLSQIDSVYLLDFVGPPAFLHHLSSSVRRVIVLDHHKTALEMLGSGTCVTGNVTKVIDMDRSGATIAYDYFMEKLLTAGNRDTNNAAVDYSTLDQGIHEFRRLRQPFQYIEDRDLWRWKLPDSKAFSSGFDDLKIEFDVRSNPSMFDQLRSLDLESLISQGKVSISRKQKLIDDALDQSFVIALGGGTFGHCLAVNADALFELRSELGNQLAIKSFEMKLRRIGAVVYKVPELENDQVLKISLRSVDIEDTTPISQEFGGGGHRNASSFMLKSAEFEKWKVINSTSEYLVAWPKNSTSECI
;
A
#
# COMPACT_ATOMS: atom_id res chain seq x y z
N MET A 1 -38.01 8.06 21.63
CA MET A 1 -36.82 8.44 22.41
C MET A 1 -35.70 8.70 21.43
N ARG A 2 -35.17 9.92 21.32
CA ARG A 2 -34.02 10.21 20.48
C ARG A 2 -32.78 9.62 21.20
N ALA A 3 -32.13 8.65 20.59
CA ALA A 3 -30.88 8.13 21.11
C ALA A 3 -29.83 9.23 21.13
N THR A 4 -29.19 9.45 22.28
CA THR A 4 -28.08 10.39 22.42
C THR A 4 -26.93 9.93 21.53
N PRO A 5 -26.34 10.81 20.70
CA PRO A 5 -25.17 10.46 19.91
C PRO A 5 -24.05 9.99 20.82
N LEU A 6 -23.35 8.95 20.41
CA LEU A 6 -22.20 8.42 21.12
C LEU A 6 -21.14 9.54 21.25
N THR A 7 -20.55 9.66 22.41
CA THR A 7 -19.45 10.61 22.63
C THR A 7 -18.20 10.19 21.87
N PRO A 8 -17.29 11.13 21.56
CA PRO A 8 -16.01 10.79 20.90
C PRO A 8 -15.21 9.70 21.60
N SER A 9 -15.33 9.60 22.93
CA SER A 9 -14.69 8.54 23.72
C SER A 9 -15.35 7.17 23.55
N GLN A 10 -16.66 7.10 23.31
CA GLN A 10 -17.37 5.85 23.03
C GLN A 10 -17.09 5.33 21.60
N TRP A 11 -16.83 6.25 20.66
CA TRP A 11 -16.32 5.92 19.34
C TRP A 11 -14.86 5.45 19.38
N LYS A 12 -14.04 6.04 20.26
CA LYS A 12 -12.62 5.69 20.45
C LYS A 12 -12.41 4.19 20.73
N ASN A 13 -13.31 3.55 21.44
CA ASN A 13 -13.19 2.14 21.86
C ASN A 13 -13.69 1.13 20.81
N ARG A 14 -14.23 1.58 19.66
CA ARG A 14 -14.91 0.71 18.68
C ARG A 14 -14.28 0.65 17.29
N LEU A 15 -13.21 1.42 17.06
CA LEU A 15 -12.50 1.45 15.78
C LEU A 15 -11.13 0.77 15.95
N GLU A 16 -11.08 -0.53 15.98
CA GLU A 16 -9.83 -1.27 15.86
C GLU A 16 -9.39 -1.31 14.40
N ALA A 17 -8.33 -0.55 14.13
CA ALA A 17 -7.76 -0.38 12.81
C ALA A 17 -6.78 -1.48 12.46
N VAL A 18 -6.66 -1.74 11.20
CA VAL A 18 -5.71 -2.69 10.73
C VAL A 18 -5.12 -2.42 9.36
N ASN A 19 -3.78 -2.52 9.23
CA ASN A 19 -2.94 -2.21 8.09
C ASN A 19 -2.75 -3.34 7.07
N ASN A 20 -3.03 -3.08 5.79
CA ASN A 20 -2.34 -3.67 4.65
C ASN A 20 -1.71 -2.54 3.83
N HIS A 21 -0.44 -2.67 3.50
CA HIS A 21 0.45 -1.55 3.17
C HIS A 21 0.14 -0.77 1.89
N PHE A 22 -0.71 -1.24 0.97
CA PHE A 22 -0.95 -0.63 -0.34
C PHE A 22 -2.35 -0.03 -0.55
N SER A 23 -3.41 -0.69 -0.16
CA SER A 23 -4.77 -0.13 -0.27
C SER A 23 -5.09 0.93 0.81
N PHE A 24 -4.23 1.01 1.81
CA PHE A 24 -4.36 1.88 2.96
C PHE A 24 -4.29 3.38 2.62
N HIS A 25 -3.43 3.79 1.71
CA HIS A 25 -3.27 5.20 1.36
C HIS A 25 -4.51 5.76 0.66
N ALA A 26 -5.12 4.98 -0.23
CA ALA A 26 -6.34 5.37 -0.93
C ALA A 26 -7.51 5.56 0.03
N ASN A 27 -7.76 4.58 0.88
CA ASN A 27 -8.79 4.61 1.92
C ASN A 27 -8.58 5.76 2.91
N PHE A 28 -7.34 6.01 3.27
CA PHE A 28 -6.99 7.00 4.24
C PHE A 28 -7.31 8.44 3.78
N PHE A 29 -6.93 8.82 2.55
CA PHE A 29 -7.24 10.15 2.03
C PHE A 29 -8.74 10.37 1.83
N ALA A 30 -9.46 9.36 1.39
CA ALA A 30 -10.92 9.43 1.30
C ALA A 30 -11.57 9.64 2.68
N ASN A 31 -11.03 8.99 3.70
CA ASN A 31 -11.47 9.12 5.09
C ASN A 31 -11.17 10.50 5.67
N THR A 32 -9.99 11.04 5.43
CA THR A 32 -9.60 12.39 5.83
C THR A 32 -10.61 13.40 5.32
N PHE A 33 -11.02 13.25 4.06
CA PHE A 33 -11.99 14.13 3.44
C PHE A 33 -13.36 14.07 4.10
N MET A 34 -13.91 12.89 4.35
CA MET A 34 -15.22 12.75 4.99
C MET A 34 -15.28 13.41 6.36
N HIS A 35 -14.22 13.29 7.14
CA HIS A 35 -14.17 13.88 8.48
C HIS A 35 -14.08 15.42 8.46
N PHE A 36 -13.44 15.96 7.42
CA PHE A 36 -13.21 17.40 7.30
C PHE A 36 -14.39 18.15 6.73
N VAL A 37 -14.99 17.61 5.67
CA VAL A 37 -16.02 18.31 4.91
C VAL A 37 -17.41 18.17 5.49
N PHE A 38 -17.65 17.08 6.22
CA PHE A 38 -18.95 16.79 6.83
C PHE A 38 -18.85 16.50 8.33
N PRO A 39 -18.40 17.47 9.16
CA PRO A 39 -18.32 17.25 10.62
C PRO A 39 -19.69 16.91 11.22
N SER A 40 -20.80 17.27 10.56
CA SER A 40 -22.17 16.89 10.93
C SER A 40 -22.59 15.50 10.46
N TYR A 41 -21.83 14.84 9.57
CA TYR A 41 -22.04 13.44 9.17
C TYR A 41 -21.27 12.48 10.09
N ALA A 42 -21.25 12.76 11.38
CA ALA A 42 -20.67 11.90 12.42
C ALA A 42 -21.24 10.45 12.45
N SER A 43 -22.12 10.13 11.50
CA SER A 43 -22.71 8.81 11.30
C SER A 43 -22.06 8.03 10.14
N ALA A 44 -20.98 8.52 9.53
CA ALA A 44 -20.22 7.75 8.55
C ALA A 44 -19.33 6.72 9.27
N VAL A 45 -19.59 5.46 9.02
CA VAL A 45 -18.73 4.37 9.48
C VAL A 45 -17.74 4.04 8.37
N MET A 46 -16.48 4.19 8.68
CA MET A 46 -15.39 3.85 7.78
C MET A 46 -14.88 2.45 8.10
N TYR A 47 -14.82 1.62 7.11
CA TYR A 47 -14.39 0.25 7.24
C TYR A 47 -13.08 0.03 6.48
N THR A 48 -12.05 -0.44 7.16
CA THR A 48 -10.76 -0.83 6.56
C THR A 48 -10.57 -2.35 6.64
N PRO A 49 -9.94 -2.99 5.63
CA PRO A 49 -10.02 -4.44 5.40
C PRO A 49 -9.16 -5.34 6.30
N ARG A 50 -8.92 -4.98 7.56
CA ARG A 50 -8.07 -5.81 8.41
C ARG A 50 -8.79 -6.80 9.33
N CYS A 51 -10.08 -6.86 9.37
CA CYS A 51 -10.75 -7.84 10.21
C CYS A 51 -11.12 -9.09 9.43
N LEU A 52 -10.39 -10.17 9.68
CA LEU A 52 -10.84 -11.55 9.37
C LEU A 52 -12.17 -11.89 10.08
N GLU A 53 -12.63 -11.02 11.00
CA GLU A 53 -13.86 -11.17 11.78
C GLU A 53 -14.96 -10.18 11.37
N VAL A 54 -15.04 -9.87 10.08
CA VAL A 54 -16.05 -8.98 9.48
C VAL A 54 -17.49 -9.17 10.03
N PRO A 55 -18.01 -10.40 10.24
CA PRO A 55 -19.35 -10.59 10.78
C PRO A 55 -19.51 -10.11 12.23
N GLN A 56 -18.46 -10.20 13.06
CA GLN A 56 -18.52 -9.74 14.46
C GLN A 56 -18.48 -8.22 14.53
N THR A 57 -17.68 -7.59 13.67
CA THR A 57 -17.56 -6.13 13.63
C THR A 57 -18.88 -5.44 13.22
N LEU A 58 -19.66 -6.03 12.30
CA LEU A 58 -20.97 -5.47 11.95
C LEU A 58 -21.98 -5.53 13.10
N LYS A 59 -21.92 -6.56 13.96
CA LYS A 59 -22.79 -6.68 15.13
C LYS A 59 -22.53 -5.60 16.19
N ASP A 60 -21.32 -5.09 16.24
CA ASP A 60 -20.92 -4.06 17.20
C ASP A 60 -21.28 -2.65 16.74
N LEU A 61 -21.70 -2.47 15.47
CA LEU A 61 -22.08 -1.19 14.92
C LEU A 61 -23.58 -0.91 15.17
N PRO A 62 -23.96 0.31 15.56
CA PRO A 62 -25.35 0.69 15.73
C PRO A 62 -26.02 0.96 14.36
N LEU A 63 -26.09 -0.07 13.51
CA LEU A 63 -26.54 0.04 12.11
C LEU A 63 -27.93 0.64 11.98
N SER A 64 -28.82 0.44 12.96
CA SER A 64 -30.16 1.06 12.98
C SER A 64 -30.16 2.57 13.14
N GLN A 65 -29.02 3.17 13.54
CA GLN A 65 -28.84 4.62 13.71
C GLN A 65 -28.03 5.24 12.55
N ILE A 66 -27.58 4.41 11.61
CA ILE A 66 -26.73 4.82 10.49
C ILE A 66 -27.60 4.94 9.23
N ASP A 67 -27.64 6.13 8.62
CA ASP A 67 -28.38 6.37 7.39
C ASP A 67 -27.61 5.86 6.17
N SER A 68 -26.33 6.14 6.10
CA SER A 68 -25.49 5.85 4.93
C SER A 68 -24.13 5.30 5.33
N VAL A 69 -23.68 4.27 4.61
CA VAL A 69 -22.33 3.70 4.76
C VAL A 69 -21.57 3.85 3.45
N TYR A 70 -20.33 4.31 3.54
CA TYR A 70 -19.39 4.40 2.43
C TYR A 70 -18.33 3.32 2.58
N LEU A 71 -18.20 2.49 1.57
CA LEU A 71 -17.14 1.51 1.44
C LEU A 71 -16.13 2.07 0.45
N LEU A 72 -14.92 2.35 0.93
CA LEU A 72 -13.88 3.03 0.16
C LEU A 72 -12.75 2.04 -0.09
N ASP A 73 -12.47 1.76 -1.37
CA ASP A 73 -11.44 0.82 -1.80
C ASP A 73 -11.63 -0.59 -1.20
N PHE A 74 -12.89 -0.94 -0.94
CA PHE A 74 -13.26 -2.17 -0.28
C PHE A 74 -14.74 -2.49 -0.52
N VAL A 75 -15.06 -3.74 -0.81
CA VAL A 75 -16.44 -4.20 -0.96
C VAL A 75 -16.83 -5.24 0.09
N GLY A 76 -15.85 -5.84 0.75
CA GLY A 76 -16.05 -6.94 1.68
C GLY A 76 -16.40 -8.28 0.98
N PRO A 77 -16.56 -9.35 1.74
CA PRO A 77 -17.05 -10.61 1.20
C PRO A 77 -18.56 -10.51 0.86
N PRO A 78 -19.10 -11.37 -0.01
CA PRO A 78 -20.50 -11.28 -0.48
C PRO A 78 -21.52 -11.18 0.64
N ALA A 79 -21.38 -11.95 1.72
CA ALA A 79 -22.27 -11.92 2.87
C ALA A 79 -22.23 -10.58 3.63
N PHE A 80 -21.09 -9.89 3.64
CA PHE A 80 -20.91 -8.61 4.31
C PHE A 80 -21.77 -7.52 3.68
N LEU A 81 -21.68 -7.37 2.36
CA LEU A 81 -22.45 -6.35 1.64
C LEU A 81 -23.95 -6.60 1.73
N HIS A 82 -24.38 -7.86 1.66
CA HIS A 82 -25.78 -8.23 1.83
C HIS A 82 -26.31 -7.88 3.22
N HIS A 83 -25.58 -8.22 4.28
CA HIS A 83 -25.98 -7.86 5.65
C HIS A 83 -26.02 -6.34 5.84
N LEU A 84 -25.01 -5.64 5.33
CA LEU A 84 -24.94 -4.18 5.44
C LEU A 84 -26.10 -3.51 4.73
N SER A 85 -26.37 -3.88 3.47
CA SER A 85 -27.44 -3.29 2.66
C SER A 85 -28.84 -3.57 3.21
N SER A 86 -29.00 -4.68 3.96
CA SER A 86 -30.27 -5.00 4.63
C SER A 86 -30.45 -4.21 5.94
N SER A 87 -29.38 -3.64 6.49
CA SER A 87 -29.39 -3.02 7.83
C SER A 87 -29.33 -1.50 7.81
N VAL A 88 -28.93 -0.88 6.69
CA VAL A 88 -28.81 0.58 6.56
C VAL A 88 -29.58 1.09 5.35
N ARG A 89 -29.91 2.39 5.36
CA ARG A 89 -30.73 2.99 4.30
C ARG A 89 -30.00 3.10 2.97
N ARG A 90 -28.69 3.36 2.98
CA ARG A 90 -27.86 3.50 1.78
C ARG A 90 -26.47 2.92 2.00
N VAL A 91 -25.96 2.23 0.98
CA VAL A 91 -24.57 1.81 0.90
C VAL A 91 -23.97 2.38 -0.38
N ILE A 92 -22.83 3.01 -0.26
CA ILE A 92 -22.08 3.59 -1.38
C ILE A 92 -20.74 2.86 -1.46
N VAL A 93 -20.46 2.21 -2.59
CA VAL A 93 -19.20 1.49 -2.85
C VAL A 93 -18.39 2.30 -3.85
N LEU A 94 -17.21 2.75 -3.44
CA LEU A 94 -16.24 3.47 -4.26
C LEU A 94 -14.97 2.62 -4.33
N ASP A 95 -14.73 1.94 -5.46
CA ASP A 95 -13.69 0.93 -5.55
C ASP A 95 -13.09 0.86 -6.98
N HIS A 96 -11.93 0.24 -7.12
CA HIS A 96 -11.27 0.04 -8.40
C HIS A 96 -10.81 -1.41 -8.64
N HIS A 97 -11.06 -2.30 -7.69
CA HIS A 97 -10.62 -3.68 -7.81
C HIS A 97 -11.50 -4.51 -8.75
N LYS A 98 -10.85 -5.34 -9.59
CA LYS A 98 -11.54 -6.28 -10.47
C LYS A 98 -12.50 -7.20 -9.70
N THR A 99 -12.09 -7.65 -8.53
CA THR A 99 -12.91 -8.49 -7.64
C THR A 99 -14.18 -7.80 -7.18
N ALA A 100 -14.14 -6.49 -6.92
CA ALA A 100 -15.31 -5.68 -6.62
C ALA A 100 -16.27 -5.63 -7.82
N LEU A 101 -15.73 -5.41 -9.02
CA LEU A 101 -16.52 -5.39 -10.24
C LEU A 101 -17.21 -6.75 -10.49
N GLU A 102 -16.49 -7.85 -10.36
CA GLU A 102 -17.02 -9.21 -10.52
C GLU A 102 -18.10 -9.52 -9.50
N MET A 103 -17.86 -9.21 -8.23
CA MET A 103 -18.81 -9.44 -7.13
C MET A 103 -20.09 -8.64 -7.30
N LEU A 104 -19.98 -7.38 -7.70
CA LEU A 104 -21.09 -6.47 -7.86
C LEU A 104 -21.82 -6.63 -9.21
N GLY A 105 -21.16 -7.27 -10.20
CA GLY A 105 -21.69 -7.55 -11.53
C GLY A 105 -22.45 -8.88 -11.64
N SER A 106 -22.19 -9.85 -10.77
CA SER A 106 -22.74 -11.21 -10.85
C SER A 106 -24.24 -11.34 -10.50
N GLY A 107 -24.94 -10.23 -10.29
CA GLY A 107 -26.40 -10.22 -10.07
C GLY A 107 -26.88 -10.85 -8.75
N THR A 108 -26.01 -11.42 -7.98
CA THR A 108 -26.34 -12.05 -6.71
C THR A 108 -26.31 -11.01 -5.59
N CYS A 109 -27.51 -10.64 -5.10
CA CYS A 109 -27.75 -10.03 -3.81
C CYS A 109 -27.33 -8.57 -3.58
N VAL A 110 -27.51 -7.67 -4.57
CA VAL A 110 -27.41 -6.25 -4.27
C VAL A 110 -28.82 -5.66 -4.21
N THR A 111 -29.24 -5.23 -3.01
CA THR A 111 -30.50 -4.53 -2.83
C THR A 111 -30.47 -3.16 -3.54
N GLY A 112 -31.64 -2.62 -3.92
CA GLY A 112 -31.72 -1.36 -4.68
C GLY A 112 -31.18 -0.11 -3.96
N ASN A 113 -30.70 -0.26 -2.72
CA ASN A 113 -30.13 0.83 -1.92
C ASN A 113 -28.58 0.89 -1.98
N VAL A 114 -27.94 0.11 -2.87
CA VAL A 114 -26.49 0.13 -3.06
C VAL A 114 -26.12 0.92 -4.31
N THR A 115 -25.37 2.01 -4.12
CA THR A 115 -24.76 2.79 -5.21
C THR A 115 -23.34 2.27 -5.45
N LYS A 116 -22.96 2.08 -6.72
CA LYS A 116 -21.67 1.55 -7.13
C LYS A 116 -20.96 2.57 -8.00
N VAL A 117 -19.72 2.91 -7.67
CA VAL A 117 -18.81 3.68 -8.51
C VAL A 117 -17.52 2.89 -8.59
N ILE A 118 -17.35 2.14 -9.67
CA ILE A 118 -16.21 1.24 -9.89
C ILE A 118 -15.49 1.69 -11.15
N ASP A 119 -14.21 1.99 -11.02
CA ASP A 119 -13.36 2.41 -12.13
C ASP A 119 -11.94 1.85 -11.95
N MET A 120 -11.58 0.86 -12.75
CA MET A 120 -10.28 0.17 -12.68
C MET A 120 -9.11 1.00 -13.23
N ASP A 121 -9.40 2.09 -13.92
CA ASP A 121 -8.38 3.02 -14.42
C ASP A 121 -8.03 4.12 -13.41
N ARG A 122 -8.61 4.07 -12.22
CA ARG A 122 -8.43 5.06 -11.15
C ARG A 122 -8.17 4.38 -9.81
N SER A 123 -7.56 5.09 -8.86
CA SER A 123 -7.47 4.59 -7.49
C SER A 123 -8.76 4.86 -6.71
N GLY A 124 -9.01 4.04 -5.68
CA GLY A 124 -10.12 4.29 -4.76
C GLY A 124 -10.06 5.69 -4.13
N ALA A 125 -8.85 6.24 -3.93
CA ALA A 125 -8.64 7.59 -3.40
C ALA A 125 -9.19 8.68 -4.33
N THR A 126 -8.84 8.63 -5.62
CA THR A 126 -9.30 9.65 -6.58
C THR A 126 -10.77 9.49 -6.94
N ILE A 127 -11.29 8.26 -6.96
CA ILE A 127 -12.72 8.01 -7.09
C ILE A 127 -13.48 8.68 -5.93
N ALA A 128 -13.02 8.46 -4.70
CA ALA A 128 -13.62 9.07 -3.53
C ALA A 128 -13.49 10.61 -3.55
N TYR A 129 -12.32 11.12 -3.94
CA TYR A 129 -12.10 12.55 -4.08
C TYR A 129 -13.14 13.19 -5.00
N ASP A 130 -13.33 12.68 -6.21
CA ASP A 130 -14.27 13.26 -7.18
C ASP A 130 -15.72 13.08 -6.74
N TYR A 131 -16.06 11.93 -6.16
CA TYR A 131 -17.41 11.69 -5.64
C TYR A 131 -17.78 12.72 -4.55
N PHE A 132 -16.90 12.96 -3.60
CA PHE A 132 -17.18 13.91 -2.53
C PHE A 132 -17.09 15.37 -2.98
N MET A 133 -16.18 15.69 -3.92
CA MET A 133 -16.16 17.02 -4.53
C MET A 133 -17.48 17.35 -5.22
N GLU A 134 -18.05 16.41 -5.99
CA GLU A 134 -19.34 16.58 -6.63
C GLU A 134 -20.46 16.81 -5.60
N LYS A 135 -20.43 16.05 -4.50
CA LYS A 135 -21.41 16.25 -3.41
C LYS A 135 -21.30 17.63 -2.78
N LEU A 136 -20.11 18.14 -2.55
CA LEU A 136 -19.88 19.48 -2.03
C LEU A 136 -20.45 20.56 -2.97
N LEU A 137 -20.10 20.47 -4.24
CA LEU A 137 -20.55 21.44 -5.25
C LEU A 137 -22.07 21.42 -5.42
N THR A 138 -22.68 20.24 -5.33
CA THR A 138 -24.14 20.11 -5.44
C THR A 138 -24.88 20.54 -4.17
N ALA A 139 -24.27 20.42 -3.00
CA ALA A 139 -24.84 20.92 -1.75
C ALA A 139 -24.91 22.46 -1.74
N GLY A 140 -23.88 23.13 -2.24
CA GLY A 140 -23.90 24.60 -2.39
C GLY A 140 -24.96 25.15 -3.33
N ASN A 141 -25.44 24.33 -4.27
CA ASN A 141 -26.47 24.76 -5.25
C ASN A 141 -27.91 24.50 -4.81
N ARG A 142 -28.16 23.76 -3.73
CA ARG A 142 -29.51 23.30 -3.35
C ARG A 142 -30.25 24.19 -2.36
N ASP A 143 -29.58 25.06 -1.63
CA ASP A 143 -30.18 25.79 -0.52
C ASP A 143 -30.27 27.32 -0.76
N THR A 144 -30.95 27.73 -1.83
CA THR A 144 -31.35 29.15 -1.95
C THR A 144 -32.55 29.53 -1.05
N ASN A 145 -33.19 28.55 -0.36
CA ASN A 145 -34.41 28.78 0.41
C ASN A 145 -34.39 28.39 1.89
N ASN A 146 -33.27 27.91 2.44
CA ASN A 146 -33.19 27.62 3.86
C ASN A 146 -32.03 28.37 4.53
N ALA A 147 -32.37 29.19 5.52
CA ALA A 147 -31.45 30.00 6.30
C ALA A 147 -30.38 29.17 7.00
N ALA A 148 -29.13 29.64 6.91
CA ALA A 148 -27.97 29.26 7.72
C ALA A 148 -26.95 28.25 7.16
N VAL A 149 -26.77 28.17 5.85
CA VAL A 149 -25.48 27.67 5.34
C VAL A 149 -24.53 28.86 5.29
N ASP A 150 -23.48 28.83 6.10
CA ASP A 150 -22.38 29.80 6.01
C ASP A 150 -21.58 29.51 4.75
N TYR A 151 -21.92 30.21 3.65
CA TYR A 151 -21.24 30.06 2.36
C TYR A 151 -19.74 30.32 2.42
N SER A 152 -19.28 31.13 3.37
CA SER A 152 -17.85 31.40 3.56
C SER A 152 -17.11 30.14 4.01
N THR A 153 -17.68 29.40 4.92
CA THR A 153 -17.13 28.12 5.41
C THR A 153 -17.15 27.05 4.32
N LEU A 154 -18.19 27.00 3.50
CA LEU A 154 -18.29 26.06 2.38
C LEU A 154 -17.25 26.38 1.29
N ASP A 155 -17.12 27.65 0.91
CA ASP A 155 -16.13 28.09 -0.10
C ASP A 155 -14.71 27.84 0.37
N GLN A 156 -14.40 28.07 1.64
CA GLN A 156 -13.11 27.75 2.22
C GLN A 156 -12.87 26.23 2.18
N GLY A 157 -13.86 25.43 2.54
CA GLY A 157 -13.77 23.97 2.47
C GLY A 157 -13.50 23.46 1.06
N ILE A 158 -14.21 24.01 0.06
CA ILE A 158 -14.00 23.68 -1.37
C ILE A 158 -12.59 24.08 -1.81
N HIS A 159 -12.11 25.25 -1.40
CA HIS A 159 -10.77 25.71 -1.74
C HIS A 159 -9.69 24.79 -1.16
N GLU A 160 -9.78 24.47 0.11
CA GLU A 160 -8.83 23.56 0.78
C GLU A 160 -8.87 22.17 0.17
N PHE A 161 -10.06 21.69 -0.17
CA PHE A 161 -10.20 20.39 -0.81
C PHE A 161 -9.58 20.34 -2.21
N ARG A 162 -9.74 21.40 -3.01
CA ARG A 162 -9.07 21.51 -4.33
C ARG A 162 -7.56 21.45 -4.22
N ARG A 163 -6.97 22.00 -3.16
CA ARG A 163 -5.52 21.93 -2.93
C ARG A 163 -5.02 20.49 -2.74
N LEU A 164 -5.86 19.60 -2.21
CA LEU A 164 -5.51 18.20 -2.02
C LEU A 164 -5.55 17.37 -3.31
N ARG A 165 -6.04 17.92 -4.43
CA ARG A 165 -6.14 17.19 -5.70
C ARG A 165 -4.82 16.56 -6.13
N GLN A 166 -3.75 17.31 -6.06
CA GLN A 166 -2.45 16.88 -6.53
C GLN A 166 -1.86 15.73 -5.69
N PRO A 167 -1.83 15.78 -4.35
CA PRO A 167 -1.50 14.59 -3.54
C PRO A 167 -2.30 13.34 -3.90
N PHE A 168 -3.61 13.46 -4.13
CA PHE A 168 -4.43 12.31 -4.56
C PHE A 168 -3.98 11.73 -5.90
N GLN A 169 -3.57 12.56 -6.85
CA GLN A 169 -3.04 12.09 -8.13
C GLN A 169 -1.72 11.33 -7.98
N TYR A 170 -0.82 11.78 -7.10
CA TYR A 170 0.42 11.05 -6.80
C TYR A 170 0.15 9.70 -6.14
N ILE A 171 -0.85 9.65 -5.25
CA ILE A 171 -1.28 8.39 -4.64
C ILE A 171 -1.85 7.44 -5.68
N GLU A 172 -2.70 7.92 -6.60
CA GLU A 172 -3.20 7.12 -7.71
C GLU A 172 -2.08 6.57 -8.59
N ASP A 173 -1.11 7.41 -8.93
CA ASP A 173 0.02 7.03 -9.78
C ASP A 173 0.86 5.92 -9.15
N ARG A 174 1.04 5.95 -7.81
CA ARG A 174 1.67 4.89 -7.03
C ARG A 174 0.78 3.65 -6.91
N ASP A 175 -0.49 3.80 -6.55
CA ASP A 175 -1.43 2.71 -6.28
C ASP A 175 -1.64 1.83 -7.51
N LEU A 176 -1.76 2.47 -8.68
CA LEU A 176 -1.86 1.80 -9.98
C LEU A 176 -0.51 1.44 -10.60
N TRP A 177 0.57 1.64 -9.84
CA TRP A 177 1.95 1.31 -10.25
C TRP A 177 2.36 1.94 -11.59
N ARG A 178 1.85 3.13 -11.89
CA ARG A 178 2.06 3.81 -13.17
C ARG A 178 3.38 4.56 -13.24
N TRP A 179 3.74 5.27 -12.17
CA TRP A 179 4.95 6.09 -12.06
C TRP A 179 5.13 7.10 -13.20
N LYS A 180 4.03 7.69 -13.67
CA LYS A 180 4.00 8.60 -14.82
C LYS A 180 4.07 10.08 -14.44
N LEU A 181 3.68 10.43 -13.22
CA LEU A 181 3.77 11.81 -12.78
C LEU A 181 5.22 12.20 -12.51
N PRO A 182 5.62 13.46 -12.82
CA PRO A 182 6.92 13.96 -12.45
C PRO A 182 7.19 13.75 -10.97
N ASP A 183 8.38 13.24 -10.64
CA ASP A 183 8.81 13.02 -9.25
C ASP A 183 7.92 12.08 -8.41
N SER A 184 7.09 11.24 -9.03
CA SER A 184 6.13 10.36 -8.33
C SER A 184 6.83 9.42 -7.33
N LYS A 185 7.96 8.84 -7.70
CA LYS A 185 8.77 8.02 -6.79
C LYS A 185 9.32 8.85 -5.63
N ALA A 186 9.71 10.09 -5.89
CA ALA A 186 10.18 11.00 -4.84
C ALA A 186 9.06 11.38 -3.88
N PHE A 187 7.88 11.74 -4.39
CA PHE A 187 6.70 11.95 -3.57
C PHE A 187 6.45 10.74 -2.65
N SER A 188 6.39 9.54 -3.23
CA SER A 188 6.13 8.31 -2.46
C SER A 188 7.19 8.06 -1.39
N SER A 189 8.48 8.23 -1.72
CA SER A 189 9.56 8.03 -0.76
C SER A 189 9.52 9.07 0.36
N GLY A 190 9.24 10.34 0.04
CA GLY A 190 9.10 11.40 1.03
C GLY A 190 7.89 11.17 1.93
N PHE A 191 6.78 10.71 1.37
CA PHE A 191 5.57 10.39 2.12
C PHE A 191 5.78 9.22 3.09
N ASP A 192 6.44 8.15 2.64
CA ASP A 192 6.78 7.00 3.50
C ASP A 192 7.73 7.40 4.64
N ASP A 193 8.66 8.32 4.39
CA ASP A 193 9.62 8.80 5.38
C ASP A 193 8.99 9.67 6.48
N LEU A 194 7.79 10.23 6.24
CA LEU A 194 7.04 10.94 7.28
C LEU A 194 6.60 10.01 8.42
N LYS A 195 6.51 8.70 8.17
CA LYS A 195 6.10 7.68 9.15
C LYS A 195 4.84 8.08 9.92
N ILE A 196 3.89 8.68 9.21
CA ILE A 196 2.62 9.09 9.82
C ILE A 196 1.94 7.86 10.41
N GLU A 197 1.65 7.92 11.70
CA GLU A 197 0.80 6.90 12.34
C GLU A 197 -0.65 7.13 11.92
N PHE A 198 -1.24 6.11 11.30
CA PHE A 198 -2.56 6.20 10.70
C PHE A 198 -3.69 5.67 11.58
N ASP A 199 -3.41 5.27 12.78
CA ASP A 199 -4.45 5.02 13.78
C ASP A 199 -4.81 6.33 14.49
N VAL A 200 -6.02 6.82 14.24
CA VAL A 200 -6.54 8.07 14.85
C VAL A 200 -6.49 8.01 16.38
N ARG A 201 -6.52 6.83 16.98
CA ARG A 201 -6.42 6.66 18.43
C ARG A 201 -5.02 6.97 18.93
N SER A 202 -4.00 6.56 18.17
CA SER A 202 -2.58 6.81 18.48
C SER A 202 -2.13 8.17 17.97
N ASN A 203 -2.72 8.66 16.87
CA ASN A 203 -2.39 9.95 16.25
C ASN A 203 -3.66 10.78 15.97
N PRO A 204 -4.24 11.46 16.96
CA PRO A 204 -5.42 12.31 16.76
C PRO A 204 -5.23 13.48 15.78
N SER A 205 -3.98 13.91 15.56
CA SER A 205 -3.62 14.99 14.64
C SER A 205 -3.34 14.53 13.20
N MET A 206 -3.52 13.26 12.91
CA MET A 206 -3.23 12.64 11.63
C MET A 206 -3.84 13.41 10.45
N PHE A 207 -5.11 13.82 10.56
CA PHE A 207 -5.79 14.56 9.50
C PHE A 207 -5.18 15.95 9.27
N ASP A 208 -4.77 16.63 10.33
CA ASP A 208 -4.10 17.93 10.22
C ASP A 208 -2.71 17.80 9.58
N GLN A 209 -1.97 16.75 9.92
CA GLN A 209 -0.69 16.42 9.29
C GLN A 209 -0.84 16.28 7.78
N LEU A 210 -1.85 15.55 7.31
CA LEU A 210 -2.08 15.34 5.89
C LEU A 210 -2.56 16.59 5.15
N ARG A 211 -3.39 17.38 5.80
CA ARG A 211 -3.85 18.66 5.25
C ARG A 211 -2.71 19.65 5.11
N SER A 212 -1.73 19.60 6.01
CA SER A 212 -0.58 20.50 6.03
C SER A 212 0.58 20.05 5.15
N LEU A 213 0.44 18.95 4.38
CA LEU A 213 1.48 18.49 3.47
C LEU A 213 1.88 19.58 2.48
N ASP A 214 3.14 19.92 2.50
CA ASP A 214 3.80 20.71 1.45
C ASP A 214 4.40 19.77 0.41
N LEU A 215 3.81 19.75 -0.75
CA LEU A 215 4.16 18.83 -1.82
C LEU A 215 5.59 19.04 -2.34
N GLU A 216 6.03 20.28 -2.49
CA GLU A 216 7.37 20.60 -2.98
C GLU A 216 8.45 20.17 -1.99
N SER A 217 8.23 20.48 -0.70
CA SER A 217 9.11 20.02 0.37
C SER A 217 9.16 18.49 0.45
N LEU A 218 8.01 17.84 0.35
CA LEU A 218 7.90 16.39 0.39
C LEU A 218 8.67 15.71 -0.75
N ILE A 219 8.50 16.20 -1.97
CA ILE A 219 9.23 15.71 -3.15
C ILE A 219 10.73 15.95 -2.99
N SER A 220 11.13 17.14 -2.52
CA SER A 220 12.54 17.47 -2.30
C SER A 220 13.19 16.51 -1.28
N GLN A 221 12.54 16.27 -0.15
CA GLN A 221 13.00 15.31 0.86
C GLN A 221 13.03 13.88 0.30
N GLY A 222 12.03 13.51 -0.47
CA GLY A 222 11.96 12.20 -1.12
C GLY A 222 13.09 11.95 -2.11
N LYS A 223 13.52 12.95 -2.88
CA LYS A 223 14.71 12.86 -3.75
C LYS A 223 15.97 12.55 -2.95
N VAL A 224 16.15 13.21 -1.81
CA VAL A 224 17.26 12.93 -0.90
C VAL A 224 17.17 11.52 -0.33
N SER A 225 15.97 11.11 0.06
CA SER A 225 15.72 9.76 0.58
C SER A 225 16.02 8.68 -0.45
N ILE A 226 15.55 8.84 -1.69
CA ILE A 226 15.85 7.90 -2.79
C ILE A 226 17.36 7.79 -3.00
N SER A 227 18.05 8.92 -3.06
CA SER A 227 19.51 8.94 -3.25
C SER A 227 20.25 8.22 -2.11
N ARG A 228 19.80 8.41 -0.88
CA ARG A 228 20.34 7.71 0.29
C ARG A 228 20.06 6.21 0.23
N LYS A 229 18.81 5.83 -0.09
CA LYS A 229 18.40 4.42 -0.25
C LYS A 229 19.20 3.74 -1.37
N GLN A 230 19.35 4.42 -2.51
CA GLN A 230 20.14 3.89 -3.63
C GLN A 230 21.60 3.67 -3.25
N LYS A 231 22.21 4.62 -2.54
CA LYS A 231 23.59 4.43 -2.05
C LYS A 231 23.73 3.19 -1.16
N LEU A 232 22.76 2.95 -0.26
CA LEU A 232 22.79 1.74 0.59
C LEU A 232 22.64 0.46 -0.24
N ILE A 233 21.85 0.51 -1.31
CA ILE A 233 21.72 -0.60 -2.25
C ILE A 233 23.03 -0.81 -3.00
N ASP A 234 23.63 0.26 -3.53
CA ASP A 234 24.90 0.19 -4.26
C ASP A 234 26.02 -0.40 -3.39
N ASP A 235 26.15 0.09 -2.14
CA ASP A 235 27.12 -0.42 -1.16
C ASP A 235 26.90 -1.92 -0.87
N ALA A 236 25.64 -2.38 -0.84
CA ALA A 236 25.29 -3.79 -0.67
C ALA A 236 25.58 -4.62 -1.93
N LEU A 237 25.26 -4.09 -3.10
CA LEU A 237 25.56 -4.73 -4.38
C LEU A 237 27.07 -4.94 -4.58
N ASP A 238 27.90 -4.01 -4.11
CA ASP A 238 29.36 -4.15 -4.16
C ASP A 238 29.87 -5.30 -3.28
N GLN A 239 29.11 -5.67 -2.24
CA GLN A 239 29.41 -6.80 -1.37
C GLN A 239 28.77 -8.13 -1.82
N SER A 240 28.14 -8.13 -3.02
CA SER A 240 27.51 -9.35 -3.56
C SER A 240 28.54 -10.41 -3.92
N PHE A 241 28.14 -11.66 -3.81
CA PHE A 241 28.98 -12.82 -4.10
C PHE A 241 28.18 -13.88 -4.86
N VAL A 242 28.91 -14.74 -5.60
CA VAL A 242 28.30 -15.82 -6.38
C VAL A 242 27.93 -16.99 -5.47
N ILE A 243 26.76 -17.54 -5.68
CA ILE A 243 26.33 -18.79 -5.08
C ILE A 243 25.94 -19.83 -6.13
N ALA A 244 26.23 -21.10 -5.82
CA ALA A 244 25.69 -22.26 -6.52
C ALA A 244 24.31 -22.57 -5.93
N LEU A 245 23.25 -22.00 -6.51
CA LEU A 245 21.89 -22.03 -5.99
C LEU A 245 21.37 -23.47 -5.89
N GLY A 246 20.96 -23.87 -4.68
CA GLY A 246 20.58 -25.25 -4.39
C GLY A 246 21.74 -26.24 -4.51
N GLY A 247 22.96 -25.84 -4.13
CA GLY A 247 24.16 -26.64 -4.32
C GLY A 247 24.57 -26.83 -5.78
N GLY A 248 24.09 -25.93 -6.67
CA GLY A 248 24.34 -25.96 -8.11
C GLY A 248 23.20 -26.55 -8.94
N THR A 249 22.21 -27.21 -8.33
CA THR A 249 21.06 -27.81 -9.04
C THR A 249 20.30 -26.77 -9.85
N PHE A 250 20.23 -25.55 -9.36
CA PHE A 250 19.55 -24.43 -10.02
C PHE A 250 20.50 -23.40 -10.66
N GLY A 251 21.76 -23.81 -10.94
CA GLY A 251 22.75 -22.93 -11.55
C GLY A 251 23.35 -21.93 -10.56
N HIS A 252 23.86 -20.82 -11.09
CA HIS A 252 24.55 -19.79 -10.29
C HIS A 252 23.83 -18.45 -10.36
N CYS A 253 23.81 -17.73 -9.26
CA CYS A 253 23.30 -16.37 -9.17
C CYS A 253 24.10 -15.54 -8.15
N LEU A 254 23.83 -14.23 -8.09
CA LEU A 254 24.39 -13.39 -7.04
C LEU A 254 23.55 -13.48 -5.77
N ALA A 255 24.23 -13.43 -4.64
CA ALA A 255 23.65 -13.31 -3.30
C ALA A 255 24.23 -12.11 -2.55
N VAL A 256 23.49 -11.58 -1.58
CA VAL A 256 23.92 -10.51 -0.69
C VAL A 256 23.30 -10.67 0.69
N ASN A 257 24.07 -10.38 1.74
CA ASN A 257 23.55 -10.31 3.10
C ASN A 257 22.83 -8.97 3.33
N ALA A 258 21.61 -9.02 3.86
CA ALA A 258 20.75 -7.85 4.01
C ALA A 258 20.07 -7.80 5.40
N ASP A 259 20.78 -8.17 6.46
CA ASP A 259 20.25 -8.10 7.83
C ASP A 259 19.82 -6.67 8.19
N ALA A 260 20.66 -5.69 7.88
CA ALA A 260 20.45 -4.29 8.20
C ALA A 260 19.55 -3.53 7.18
N LEU A 261 19.13 -4.17 6.09
CA LEU A 261 18.44 -3.51 4.96
C LEU A 261 16.97 -3.94 4.82
N PHE A 262 16.26 -4.05 5.94
CA PHE A 262 14.90 -4.60 5.98
C PHE A 262 13.95 -3.98 4.94
N GLU A 263 13.88 -2.65 4.89
CA GLU A 263 12.96 -1.93 4.00
C GLU A 263 13.39 -1.96 2.51
N LEU A 264 14.68 -2.26 2.24
CA LEU A 264 15.25 -2.23 0.90
C LEU A 264 15.40 -3.61 0.26
N ARG A 265 15.08 -4.68 0.96
CA ARG A 265 15.32 -6.07 0.50
C ARG A 265 14.68 -6.38 -0.85
N SER A 266 13.50 -5.83 -1.12
CA SER A 266 12.79 -6.08 -2.38
C SER A 266 13.49 -5.42 -3.56
N GLU A 267 13.83 -4.14 -3.42
CA GLU A 267 14.54 -3.37 -4.45
C GLU A 267 15.96 -3.88 -4.65
N LEU A 268 16.69 -4.13 -3.56
CA LEU A 268 18.01 -4.74 -3.59
C LEU A 268 18.01 -6.07 -4.34
N GLY A 269 17.02 -6.93 -4.08
CA GLY A 269 16.93 -8.23 -4.75
C GLY A 269 16.65 -8.09 -6.25
N ASN A 270 15.85 -7.11 -6.65
CA ASN A 270 15.59 -6.82 -8.06
C ASN A 270 16.86 -6.33 -8.77
N GLN A 271 17.56 -5.34 -8.20
CA GLN A 271 18.81 -4.83 -8.77
C GLN A 271 19.92 -5.89 -8.77
N LEU A 272 19.96 -6.75 -7.74
CA LEU A 272 20.87 -7.89 -7.69
C LEU A 272 20.59 -8.91 -8.80
N ALA A 273 19.33 -9.15 -9.15
CA ALA A 273 18.95 -10.03 -10.26
C ALA A 273 19.41 -9.47 -11.62
N ILE A 274 19.30 -8.16 -11.81
CA ILE A 274 19.83 -7.46 -13.00
C ILE A 274 21.35 -7.61 -13.07
N LYS A 275 22.06 -7.29 -11.99
CA LYS A 275 23.53 -7.43 -11.89
C LYS A 275 23.97 -8.88 -12.13
N SER A 276 23.24 -9.86 -11.60
CA SER A 276 23.50 -11.28 -11.82
C SER A 276 23.44 -11.64 -13.31
N PHE A 277 22.42 -11.15 -14.00
CA PHE A 277 22.26 -11.35 -15.45
C PHE A 277 23.41 -10.70 -16.25
N GLU A 278 23.81 -9.50 -15.92
CA GLU A 278 24.92 -8.79 -16.58
C GLU A 278 26.25 -9.53 -16.42
N MET A 279 26.42 -10.22 -15.30
CA MET A 279 27.54 -11.14 -15.05
C MET A 279 27.38 -12.52 -15.74
N LYS A 280 26.42 -12.71 -16.62
CA LYS A 280 26.11 -13.97 -17.33
C LYS A 280 25.75 -15.14 -16.39
N LEU A 281 25.22 -14.81 -15.23
CA LEU A 281 24.59 -15.74 -14.32
C LEU A 281 23.07 -15.78 -14.54
N ARG A 282 22.36 -16.59 -13.73
CA ARG A 282 20.89 -16.56 -13.80
C ARG A 282 20.33 -15.18 -13.42
N ARG A 283 19.22 -14.82 -14.01
CA ARG A 283 18.49 -13.56 -13.75
C ARG A 283 17.78 -13.59 -12.39
N ILE A 284 18.51 -14.05 -11.37
CA ILE A 284 18.03 -14.22 -10.00
C ILE A 284 18.99 -13.53 -9.05
N GLY A 285 18.43 -12.77 -8.12
CA GLY A 285 19.14 -12.21 -6.97
C GLY A 285 18.67 -12.86 -5.68
N ALA A 286 19.58 -13.34 -4.86
CA ALA A 286 19.31 -13.97 -3.58
C ALA A 286 19.63 -12.99 -2.42
N VAL A 287 18.61 -12.46 -1.77
CA VAL A 287 18.76 -11.62 -0.58
C VAL A 287 18.69 -12.50 0.66
N VAL A 288 19.76 -12.53 1.41
CA VAL A 288 19.97 -13.43 2.56
C VAL A 288 19.92 -12.65 3.85
N TYR A 289 19.14 -13.09 4.82
CA TYR A 289 19.02 -12.41 6.11
C TYR A 289 18.52 -13.32 7.22
N LYS A 290 18.83 -12.94 8.45
CA LYS A 290 18.25 -13.52 9.66
C LYS A 290 16.83 -13.02 9.89
N VAL A 291 16.00 -13.84 10.53
CA VAL A 291 14.65 -13.48 10.95
C VAL A 291 14.66 -13.39 12.48
N PRO A 292 14.72 -12.17 13.05
CA PRO A 292 14.87 -11.99 14.50
C PRO A 292 13.79 -12.67 15.32
N GLU A 293 12.55 -12.73 14.79
CA GLU A 293 11.38 -13.30 15.45
C GLU A 293 11.50 -14.82 15.68
N LEU A 294 12.41 -15.49 14.98
CA LEU A 294 12.66 -16.92 15.17
C LEU A 294 13.62 -17.22 16.31
N GLU A 295 14.30 -16.20 16.86
CA GLU A 295 15.31 -16.33 17.91
C GLU A 295 16.33 -17.45 17.62
N ASN A 296 16.62 -17.71 16.34
CA ASN A 296 17.47 -18.78 15.87
C ASN A 296 18.44 -18.30 14.78
N ASP A 297 19.64 -17.97 15.19
CA ASP A 297 20.74 -17.53 14.31
C ASP A 297 21.26 -18.60 13.33
N GLN A 298 20.86 -19.85 13.52
CA GLN A 298 21.26 -20.95 12.63
C GLN A 298 20.38 -21.09 11.41
N VAL A 299 19.32 -20.27 11.29
CA VAL A 299 18.39 -20.31 10.17
C VAL A 299 18.39 -18.95 9.48
N LEU A 300 18.55 -18.97 8.17
CA LEU A 300 18.50 -17.81 7.29
C LEU A 300 17.24 -17.85 6.45
N LYS A 301 16.69 -16.69 6.16
CA LYS A 301 15.69 -16.54 5.10
C LYS A 301 16.40 -16.14 3.82
N ILE A 302 16.10 -16.89 2.75
CA ILE A 302 16.58 -16.61 1.40
C ILE A 302 15.40 -16.08 0.61
N SER A 303 15.44 -14.81 0.27
CA SER A 303 14.44 -14.19 -0.60
C SER A 303 15.00 -14.08 -2.01
N LEU A 304 14.33 -14.75 -2.95
CA LEU A 304 14.67 -14.68 -4.36
C LEU A 304 13.86 -13.58 -5.06
N ARG A 305 14.54 -12.82 -5.90
CA ARG A 305 13.93 -11.92 -6.87
C ARG A 305 14.44 -12.29 -8.25
N SER A 306 13.61 -12.16 -9.25
CA SER A 306 14.00 -12.41 -10.63
C SER A 306 13.45 -11.34 -11.57
N VAL A 307 14.08 -11.23 -12.73
CA VAL A 307 13.64 -10.35 -13.82
C VAL A 307 13.24 -11.18 -15.05
N ASP A 308 12.45 -10.58 -15.90
CA ASP A 308 11.93 -11.14 -17.15
C ASP A 308 11.14 -12.45 -16.94
N ILE A 309 11.52 -13.50 -17.66
CA ILE A 309 10.79 -14.78 -17.73
C ILE A 309 11.14 -15.77 -16.60
N GLU A 310 12.14 -15.47 -15.78
CA GLU A 310 12.59 -16.39 -14.72
C GLU A 310 11.49 -16.61 -13.67
N ASP A 311 11.33 -17.85 -13.27
CA ASP A 311 10.40 -18.24 -12.20
C ASP A 311 11.18 -18.79 -11.01
N THR A 312 11.07 -18.09 -9.86
CA THR A 312 11.75 -18.49 -8.63
C THR A 312 10.91 -19.44 -7.76
N THR A 313 9.64 -19.67 -8.13
CA THR A 313 8.72 -20.47 -7.31
C THR A 313 9.14 -21.93 -7.18
N PRO A 314 9.56 -22.64 -8.27
CA PRO A 314 10.00 -24.03 -8.16
C PRO A 314 11.21 -24.20 -7.25
N ILE A 315 12.14 -23.21 -7.27
CA ILE A 315 13.31 -23.22 -6.40
C ILE A 315 12.90 -23.12 -4.93
N SER A 316 12.03 -22.17 -4.62
CA SER A 316 11.58 -21.97 -3.24
C SER A 316 10.78 -23.17 -2.71
N GLN A 317 9.97 -23.80 -3.56
CA GLN A 317 9.18 -24.98 -3.23
C GLN A 317 10.06 -26.19 -2.88
N GLU A 318 11.18 -26.38 -3.58
CA GLU A 318 12.14 -27.46 -3.28
C GLU A 318 12.66 -27.39 -1.84
N PHE A 319 12.77 -26.18 -1.29
CA PHE A 319 13.21 -25.93 0.09
C PHE A 319 12.04 -25.68 1.06
N GLY A 320 10.83 -26.08 0.72
CA GLY A 320 9.64 -25.97 1.57
C GLY A 320 9.11 -24.53 1.72
N GLY A 321 9.52 -23.65 0.82
CA GLY A 321 9.04 -22.27 0.75
C GLY A 321 7.99 -22.06 -0.33
N GLY A 322 7.85 -20.81 -0.82
CA GLY A 322 6.90 -20.44 -1.86
C GLY A 322 6.90 -18.95 -2.14
N GLY A 323 5.90 -18.50 -2.89
CA GLY A 323 5.73 -17.09 -3.27
C GLY A 323 5.17 -16.95 -4.68
N HIS A 324 5.55 -15.85 -5.33
CA HIS A 324 5.16 -15.55 -6.71
C HIS A 324 6.33 -15.75 -7.66
N ARG A 325 6.05 -15.84 -8.95
CA ARG A 325 7.01 -16.06 -10.02
C ARG A 325 8.32 -15.30 -9.86
N ASN A 326 8.23 -13.98 -9.67
CA ASN A 326 9.41 -13.10 -9.58
C ASN A 326 9.80 -12.74 -8.14
N ALA A 327 9.12 -13.30 -7.13
CA ALA A 327 9.34 -13.00 -5.72
C ALA A 327 8.95 -14.18 -4.84
N SER A 328 9.88 -15.03 -4.49
CA SER A 328 9.64 -16.18 -3.62
C SER A 328 10.67 -16.25 -2.49
N SER A 329 10.46 -17.08 -1.50
CA SER A 329 11.38 -17.22 -0.39
C SER A 329 11.27 -18.59 0.30
N PHE A 330 12.33 -18.96 0.99
CA PHE A 330 12.39 -20.18 1.81
C PHE A 330 13.35 -19.98 2.99
N MET A 331 13.29 -20.90 3.94
CA MET A 331 14.18 -20.95 5.08
C MET A 331 15.28 -21.99 4.85
N LEU A 332 16.52 -21.68 5.23
CA LEU A 332 17.65 -22.58 5.05
C LEU A 332 18.57 -22.50 6.27
N LYS A 333 19.16 -23.63 6.66
CA LYS A 333 20.20 -23.63 7.69
C LYS A 333 21.44 -22.87 7.22
N SER A 334 21.98 -22.05 8.09
CA SER A 334 23.19 -21.25 7.82
C SER A 334 24.36 -22.11 7.30
N ALA A 335 24.60 -23.26 7.95
CA ALA A 335 25.64 -24.20 7.55
C ALA A 335 25.43 -24.81 6.15
N GLU A 336 24.16 -24.90 5.68
CA GLU A 336 23.87 -25.37 4.34
C GLU A 336 24.09 -24.25 3.32
N PHE A 337 23.66 -23.02 3.64
CA PHE A 337 23.91 -21.86 2.79
C PHE A 337 25.39 -21.61 2.54
N GLU A 338 26.25 -21.80 3.58
CA GLU A 338 27.69 -21.63 3.42
C GLU A 338 28.30 -22.57 2.37
N LYS A 339 27.73 -23.75 2.17
CA LYS A 339 28.16 -24.68 1.11
C LYS A 339 27.80 -24.20 -0.31
N TRP A 340 26.86 -23.29 -0.42
CA TRP A 340 26.46 -22.73 -1.72
C TRP A 340 27.38 -21.60 -2.19
N LYS A 341 28.17 -21.02 -1.29
CA LYS A 341 29.10 -19.96 -1.65
C LYS A 341 30.18 -20.48 -2.57
N VAL A 342 30.37 -19.83 -3.69
CA VAL A 342 31.46 -20.14 -4.62
C VAL A 342 32.71 -19.43 -4.13
N ILE A 343 33.69 -20.21 -3.62
CA ILE A 343 34.97 -19.67 -3.19
C ILE A 343 35.78 -19.40 -4.47
N ASN A 344 36.00 -18.11 -4.78
CA ASN A 344 36.80 -17.72 -5.95
C ASN A 344 38.22 -18.23 -5.84
N SER A 345 38.53 -19.23 -6.61
CA SER A 345 39.93 -19.64 -6.89
C SER A 345 40.45 -19.07 -8.21
N THR A 346 39.68 -18.25 -8.93
CA THR A 346 40.17 -17.63 -10.20
C THR A 346 39.48 -16.29 -10.49
N SER A 347 40.30 -15.32 -10.80
CA SER A 347 40.01 -13.90 -11.08
C SER A 347 39.30 -13.64 -12.44
N GLU A 348 38.49 -14.56 -12.95
CA GLU A 348 37.92 -14.44 -14.31
C GLU A 348 36.53 -13.77 -14.37
N TYR A 349 35.85 -13.54 -13.22
CA TYR A 349 34.50 -12.99 -13.20
C TYR A 349 34.38 -11.55 -12.67
N LEU A 350 35.50 -10.94 -12.26
CA LEU A 350 35.51 -9.55 -11.79
C LEU A 350 35.91 -8.59 -12.91
N VAL A 351 34.99 -8.32 -13.83
CA VAL A 351 35.06 -7.12 -14.65
C VAL A 351 34.51 -5.97 -13.81
N ALA A 352 35.36 -4.99 -13.51
CA ALA A 352 35.01 -3.82 -12.72
C ALA A 352 33.74 -3.13 -13.29
N TRP A 353 32.76 -2.89 -12.43
CA TRP A 353 31.57 -2.12 -12.75
C TRP A 353 31.94 -0.69 -13.19
N PRO A 354 31.47 -0.21 -14.33
CA PRO A 354 31.67 1.18 -14.69
C PRO A 354 30.83 2.05 -13.74
N LYS A 355 31.49 2.82 -12.88
CA LYS A 355 30.88 3.87 -12.06
C LYS A 355 30.42 4.98 -13.00
N ASN A 356 29.25 4.90 -13.56
CA ASN A 356 28.47 5.97 -14.18
C ASN A 356 27.56 5.39 -15.27
N SER A 357 26.37 5.03 -14.86
CA SER A 357 25.22 5.13 -15.74
C SER A 357 24.06 5.72 -14.92
N THR A 358 23.86 7.03 -15.06
CA THR A 358 22.56 7.63 -14.85
C THR A 358 21.60 6.88 -15.75
N SER A 359 20.86 5.93 -15.18
CA SER A 359 19.78 5.27 -15.89
C SER A 359 18.65 6.29 -16.06
N GLU A 360 18.57 6.90 -17.21
CA GLU A 360 17.30 7.37 -17.75
C GLU A 360 16.43 6.13 -17.88
N CYS A 361 15.58 5.89 -16.90
CA CYS A 361 14.53 4.89 -16.97
C CYS A 361 13.37 5.47 -17.77
N ILE A 362 13.16 4.87 -18.93
CA ILE A 362 11.90 4.96 -19.70
C ILE A 362 10.76 4.32 -18.89
#